data_ec2d71f6a6506a579a1d9c65f8c21897
#
_entry.id   ec2d71f6a6506a579a1d9c65f8c21897
#
_cell.length_a   1.000
_cell.length_b   1.000
_cell.length_c   1.000
_cell.angle_alpha   90.00
_cell.angle_beta   90.00
_cell.angle_gamma   90.00
#
_symmetry.space_group_name_H-M   'P 1'
#
loop_
_entity.id
_entity.type
_entity.pdbx_description
1 polymer ?
#
loop_
_entity_poly.entity_id
_entity_poly.type
_entity_poly.pdbx_seq_one_letter_code
_entity_poly.pdbx_strand_id
1 'polypeptide(L)'
;MKPLSAELLYYFHNLLTLIMMGVWIVFSFIGYKLKNQKTITKISYGLIGFSILQEIMDYTNRIFLDELYVISLSADLPLQFCSIGYYFSIIGIIMSVSEKKYNIKFEQFIFDCAYVLGFGGALQAMITVDLTGINNMIGSFALNWQHSIIILNVLWLIFAYNKRFNLRGVLNAFIFMNLAIFPVGIINYFLSANYMFICSPPNVNNPLLIGDWPIYLIILEFVYFLYILILYLPFKLLHKK
;
A
#
# COMPACT_ATOMS: atom_id res chain seq x y z
N MET A 1 -3.15 19.17 23.33
CA MET A 1 -4.42 19.26 22.56
C MET A 1 -5.37 18.12 22.93
N LYS A 2 -6.69 18.26 22.73
CA LYS A 2 -7.60 17.10 22.81
C LYS A 2 -7.61 16.40 21.46
N PRO A 3 -7.66 15.04 21.41
CA PRO A 3 -7.78 14.35 20.15
C PRO A 3 -9.11 14.71 19.46
N LEU A 4 -9.13 14.70 18.15
CA LEU A 4 -10.37 14.86 17.38
C LEU A 4 -11.29 13.66 17.58
N SER A 5 -12.59 13.87 17.42
CA SER A 5 -13.54 12.76 17.50
C SER A 5 -13.29 11.73 16.39
N ALA A 6 -13.40 10.44 16.70
CA ALA A 6 -13.26 9.39 15.72
C ALA A 6 -14.24 9.56 14.54
N GLU A 7 -15.48 10.00 14.81
CA GLU A 7 -16.49 10.25 13.78
C GLU A 7 -16.03 11.29 12.75
N LEU A 8 -15.44 12.41 13.20
CA LEU A 8 -14.91 13.46 12.32
C LEU A 8 -13.74 12.94 11.47
N LEU A 9 -12.83 12.16 12.08
CA LEU A 9 -11.70 11.57 11.38
C LEU A 9 -12.17 10.56 10.33
N TYR A 10 -13.15 9.70 10.63
CA TYR A 10 -13.77 8.79 9.66
C TYR A 10 -14.45 9.53 8.52
N TYR A 11 -15.24 10.55 8.81
CA TYR A 11 -15.87 11.37 7.77
C TYR A 11 -14.84 11.99 6.83
N PHE A 12 -13.79 12.59 7.39
CA PHE A 12 -12.71 13.19 6.62
C PHE A 12 -11.95 12.14 5.76
N HIS A 13 -11.60 11.00 6.36
CA HIS A 13 -10.97 9.90 5.64
C HIS A 13 -11.80 9.42 4.45
N ASN A 14 -13.10 9.20 4.65
CA ASN A 14 -14.02 8.75 3.60
C ASN A 14 -14.14 9.78 2.47
N LEU A 15 -14.22 11.07 2.79
CA LEU A 15 -14.24 12.14 1.80
C LEU A 15 -12.97 12.14 0.95
N LEU A 16 -11.80 12.04 1.59
CA LEU A 16 -10.51 11.95 0.90
C LEU A 16 -10.44 10.72 0.00
N THR A 17 -10.93 9.57 0.48
CA THR A 17 -10.99 8.32 -0.29
C THR A 17 -11.81 8.48 -1.56
N LEU A 18 -12.97 9.13 -1.50
CA LEU A 18 -13.80 9.40 -2.68
C LEU A 18 -13.09 10.31 -3.68
N ILE A 19 -12.41 11.36 -3.20
CA ILE A 19 -11.62 12.25 -4.05
C ILE A 19 -10.50 11.45 -4.75
N MET A 20 -9.79 10.62 -4.00
CA MET A 20 -8.68 9.82 -4.54
C MET A 20 -9.15 8.77 -5.54
N MET A 21 -10.33 8.19 -5.40
CA MET A 21 -10.91 7.32 -6.42
C MET A 21 -11.07 8.05 -7.76
N GLY A 22 -11.51 9.31 -7.73
CA GLY A 22 -11.55 10.17 -8.93
C GLY A 22 -10.15 10.40 -9.53
N VAL A 23 -9.16 10.68 -8.68
CA VAL A 23 -7.75 10.85 -9.11
C VAL A 23 -7.22 9.56 -9.77
N TRP A 24 -7.49 8.38 -9.19
CA TRP A 24 -7.06 7.10 -9.79
C TRP A 24 -7.65 6.88 -11.18
N ILE A 25 -8.93 7.18 -11.37
CA ILE A 25 -9.59 7.06 -12.68
C ILE A 25 -8.94 8.00 -13.70
N VAL A 26 -8.77 9.27 -13.33
CA VAL A 26 -8.17 10.30 -14.20
C VAL A 26 -6.74 9.94 -14.59
N PHE A 27 -5.89 9.55 -13.63
CA PHE A 27 -4.49 9.18 -13.91
C PHE A 27 -4.38 7.88 -14.71
N SER A 28 -5.27 6.91 -14.48
CA SER A 28 -5.36 5.69 -15.28
C SER A 28 -5.70 6.02 -16.75
N PHE A 29 -6.66 6.91 -16.97
CA PHE A 29 -7.03 7.37 -18.31
C PHE A 29 -5.90 8.15 -18.98
N ILE A 30 -5.25 9.07 -18.27
CA ILE A 30 -4.08 9.80 -18.76
C ILE A 30 -2.97 8.81 -19.13
N GLY A 31 -2.60 7.88 -18.26
CA GLY A 31 -1.56 6.89 -18.53
C GLY A 31 -1.86 6.01 -19.72
N TYR A 32 -3.12 5.61 -19.89
CA TYR A 32 -3.57 4.83 -21.04
C TYR A 32 -3.48 5.60 -22.37
N LYS A 33 -3.86 6.89 -22.37
CA LYS A 33 -3.87 7.73 -23.58
C LYS A 33 -2.51 8.30 -23.94
N LEU A 34 -1.65 8.51 -22.95
CA LEU A 34 -0.39 9.19 -23.17
C LEU A 34 0.61 8.30 -23.92
N LYS A 35 1.18 8.82 -25.02
CA LYS A 35 2.18 8.12 -25.85
C LYS A 35 3.55 8.79 -25.80
N ASN A 36 3.60 10.03 -25.34
CA ASN A 36 4.85 10.79 -25.27
C ASN A 36 5.67 10.36 -24.05
N GLN A 37 6.76 9.63 -24.29
CA GLN A 37 7.63 9.11 -23.23
C GLN A 37 8.21 10.22 -22.34
N LYS A 38 8.57 11.37 -22.89
CA LYS A 38 9.09 12.50 -22.08
C LYS A 38 8.06 13.01 -21.07
N THR A 39 6.78 13.05 -21.48
CA THR A 39 5.68 13.46 -20.58
C THR A 39 5.40 12.39 -19.54
N ILE A 40 5.40 11.10 -19.91
CA ILE A 40 5.27 9.99 -18.97
C ILE A 40 6.36 10.08 -17.89
N THR A 41 7.61 10.26 -18.30
CA THR A 41 8.76 10.40 -17.39
C THR A 41 8.61 11.61 -16.46
N LYS A 42 8.16 12.78 -16.94
CA LYS A 42 7.93 13.96 -16.09
C LYS A 42 6.85 13.70 -15.03
N ILE A 43 5.73 13.11 -15.42
CA ILE A 43 4.64 12.76 -14.47
C ILE A 43 5.15 11.75 -13.46
N SER A 44 5.93 10.76 -13.88
CA SER A 44 6.52 9.76 -12.98
C SER A 44 7.44 10.37 -11.94
N TYR A 45 8.29 11.34 -12.31
CA TYR A 45 9.08 12.10 -11.33
C TYR A 45 8.20 12.91 -10.37
N GLY A 46 7.09 13.48 -10.88
CA GLY A 46 6.08 14.12 -10.04
C GLY A 46 5.48 13.16 -9.00
N LEU A 47 5.12 11.94 -9.41
CA LEU A 47 4.58 10.92 -8.50
C LEU A 47 5.62 10.47 -7.45
N ILE A 48 6.88 10.30 -7.83
CA ILE A 48 7.97 10.01 -6.89
C ILE A 48 8.11 11.15 -5.87
N GLY A 49 8.17 12.40 -6.34
CA GLY A 49 8.26 13.58 -5.46
C GLY A 49 7.05 13.70 -4.53
N PHE A 50 5.84 13.41 -5.04
CA PHE A 50 4.61 13.44 -4.25
C PHE A 50 4.56 12.32 -3.20
N SER A 51 5.11 11.15 -3.51
CA SER A 51 5.30 10.08 -2.54
C SER A 51 6.27 10.50 -1.43
N ILE A 52 7.45 11.02 -1.79
CA ILE A 52 8.44 11.47 -0.79
C ILE A 52 7.87 12.59 0.09
N LEU A 53 7.12 13.52 -0.49
CA LEU A 53 6.46 14.60 0.26
C LEU A 53 5.47 14.05 1.29
N GLN A 54 4.73 13.00 0.96
CA GLN A 54 3.82 12.33 1.89
C GLN A 54 4.58 11.80 3.12
N GLU A 55 5.70 11.11 2.91
CA GLU A 55 6.51 10.56 3.99
C GLU A 55 7.06 11.67 4.90
N ILE A 56 7.58 12.74 4.30
CA ILE A 56 8.05 13.91 5.04
C ILE A 56 6.92 14.52 5.88
N MET A 57 5.72 14.65 5.31
CA MET A 57 4.57 15.20 6.01
C MET A 57 4.11 14.31 7.17
N ASP A 58 4.08 12.99 6.98
CA ASP A 58 3.69 12.04 8.03
C ASP A 58 4.65 12.11 9.22
N TYR A 59 5.97 12.03 8.97
CA TYR A 59 6.96 12.18 10.04
C TYR A 59 6.96 13.56 10.67
N THR A 60 6.75 14.62 9.89
CA THR A 60 6.62 15.99 10.44
C THR A 60 5.42 16.08 11.38
N ASN A 61 4.29 15.48 11.01
CA ASN A 61 3.13 15.43 11.88
C ASN A 61 3.42 14.68 13.18
N ARG A 62 3.97 13.47 13.09
CA ARG A 62 4.25 12.63 14.27
C ARG A 62 5.28 13.24 15.22
N ILE A 63 6.30 13.93 14.70
CA ILE A 63 7.40 14.47 15.50
C ILE A 63 7.08 15.86 16.07
N PHE A 64 6.40 16.71 15.29
CA PHE A 64 6.33 18.15 15.61
C PHE A 64 4.90 18.69 15.78
N LEU A 65 3.89 18.06 15.18
CA LEU A 65 2.54 18.64 15.13
C LEU A 65 1.52 17.87 15.99
N ASP A 66 1.75 16.58 16.23
CA ASP A 66 0.88 15.76 17.07
C ASP A 66 1.48 15.57 18.46
N GLU A 67 1.14 16.48 19.38
CA GLU A 67 1.60 16.45 20.78
C GLU A 67 1.20 15.18 21.54
N LEU A 68 0.21 14.44 21.06
CA LEU A 68 -0.28 13.20 21.68
C LEU A 68 0.42 11.96 21.14
N TYR A 69 1.16 12.10 20.04
CA TYR A 69 1.83 10.98 19.41
C TYR A 69 3.18 10.69 20.07
N VAL A 70 3.38 9.44 20.46
CA VAL A 70 4.66 8.98 21.02
C VAL A 70 5.32 8.02 20.05
N ILE A 71 6.43 8.44 19.46
CA ILE A 71 7.22 7.60 18.55
C ILE A 71 7.80 6.42 19.31
N SER A 72 7.63 5.22 18.75
CA SER A 72 8.16 3.99 19.32
C SER A 72 8.62 2.99 18.25
N LEU A 73 9.66 2.24 18.54
CA LEU A 73 10.10 1.16 17.65
C LEU A 73 9.09 0.01 17.52
N SER A 74 8.11 -0.07 18.43
CA SER A 74 7.05 -1.09 18.36
C SER A 74 5.89 -0.72 17.43
N ALA A 75 5.82 0.55 16.95
CA ALA A 75 4.72 1.04 16.11
C ALA A 75 5.16 1.72 14.81
N ASP A 76 6.36 2.35 14.79
CA ASP A 76 6.75 3.28 13.74
C ASP A 76 7.75 2.74 12.71
N LEU A 77 8.23 1.50 12.85
CA LEU A 77 9.04 0.90 11.80
C LEU A 77 8.18 0.60 10.57
N PRO A 78 8.72 0.79 9.35
CA PRO A 78 7.96 0.59 8.10
C PRO A 78 7.84 -0.90 7.75
N LEU A 79 7.35 -1.71 8.68
CA LEU A 79 7.25 -3.15 8.57
C LEU A 79 5.84 -3.68 8.25
N GLN A 80 4.86 -2.79 8.15
CA GLN A 80 3.52 -3.18 7.68
C GLN A 80 3.55 -3.49 6.18
N PHE A 81 2.70 -4.40 5.72
CA PHE A 81 2.59 -4.71 4.29
C PHE A 81 2.33 -3.47 3.42
N CYS A 82 1.54 -2.52 3.91
CA CYS A 82 1.29 -1.26 3.21
C CYS A 82 2.57 -0.44 3.05
N SER A 83 3.42 -0.35 4.08
CA SER A 83 4.70 0.36 4.01
C SER A 83 5.65 -0.29 3.01
N ILE A 84 5.74 -1.63 2.99
CA ILE A 84 6.53 -2.36 2.00
C ILE A 84 5.97 -2.11 0.59
N GLY A 85 4.66 -2.17 0.42
CA GLY A 85 3.98 -1.86 -0.85
C GLY A 85 4.23 -0.43 -1.32
N TYR A 86 4.28 0.52 -0.40
CA TYR A 86 4.62 1.91 -0.68
C TYR A 86 6.00 2.03 -1.30
N TYR A 87 7.04 1.49 -0.66
CA TYR A 87 8.40 1.54 -1.20
C TYR A 87 8.52 0.77 -2.52
N PHE A 88 7.89 -0.38 -2.65
CA PHE A 88 7.92 -1.14 -3.91
C PHE A 88 7.21 -0.39 -5.05
N SER A 89 6.14 0.34 -4.78
CA SER A 89 5.46 1.17 -5.78
C SER A 89 6.35 2.30 -6.30
N ILE A 90 7.11 2.95 -5.42
CA ILE A 90 8.07 4.00 -5.76
C ILE A 90 9.26 3.41 -6.53
N ILE A 91 9.85 2.32 -6.03
CA ILE A 91 10.96 1.63 -6.69
C ILE A 91 10.55 1.18 -8.10
N GLY A 92 9.34 0.66 -8.26
CA GLY A 92 8.79 0.28 -9.57
C GLY A 92 8.75 1.44 -10.56
N ILE A 93 8.36 2.64 -10.11
CA ILE A 93 8.38 3.85 -10.95
C ILE A 93 9.83 4.27 -11.23
N ILE A 94 10.72 4.30 -10.22
CA ILE A 94 12.13 4.66 -10.39
C ILE A 94 12.80 3.75 -11.42
N MET A 95 12.59 2.44 -11.33
CA MET A 95 13.13 1.49 -12.29
C MET A 95 12.58 1.71 -13.71
N SER A 96 11.31 2.12 -13.81
CA SER A 96 10.65 2.36 -15.10
C SER A 96 11.08 3.65 -15.80
N VAL A 97 11.51 4.68 -15.03
CA VAL A 97 12.04 5.94 -15.61
C VAL A 97 13.54 5.92 -15.83
N SER A 98 14.26 5.00 -15.19
CA SER A 98 15.73 4.94 -15.23
C SER A 98 16.22 4.52 -16.62
N GLU A 99 17.29 5.15 -17.09
CA GLU A 99 18.03 4.71 -18.27
C GLU A 99 18.84 3.43 -18.01
N LYS A 100 19.10 3.11 -16.75
CA LYS A 100 19.76 1.87 -16.35
C LYS A 100 18.86 0.69 -16.62
N LYS A 101 19.38 -0.31 -17.33
CA LYS A 101 18.67 -1.58 -17.51
C LYS A 101 18.79 -2.43 -16.25
N TYR A 102 17.69 -2.72 -15.64
CA TYR A 102 17.57 -3.67 -14.53
C TYR A 102 17.29 -5.08 -15.05
N ASN A 103 17.46 -6.08 -14.17
CA ASN A 103 17.03 -7.42 -14.49
C ASN A 103 15.51 -7.47 -14.63
N ILE A 104 15.01 -7.89 -15.79
CA ILE A 104 13.58 -7.90 -16.11
C ILE A 104 12.75 -8.73 -15.13
N LYS A 105 13.32 -9.81 -14.59
CA LYS A 105 12.63 -10.65 -13.57
C LYS A 105 12.52 -9.92 -12.25
N PHE A 106 13.52 -9.10 -11.88
CA PHE A 106 13.52 -8.31 -10.66
C PHE A 106 12.55 -7.13 -10.78
N GLU A 107 12.52 -6.42 -11.91
CA GLU A 107 11.51 -5.38 -12.17
C GLU A 107 10.08 -5.93 -12.07
N GLN A 108 9.87 -7.12 -12.68
CA GLN A 108 8.56 -7.76 -12.64
C GLN A 108 8.19 -8.15 -11.22
N PHE A 109 9.12 -8.71 -10.44
CA PHE A 109 8.92 -9.06 -9.04
C PHE A 109 8.53 -7.82 -8.18
N ILE A 110 9.22 -6.70 -8.35
CA ILE A 110 8.89 -5.44 -7.65
C ILE A 110 7.47 -4.98 -8.01
N PHE A 111 7.12 -5.02 -9.30
CA PHE A 111 5.76 -4.67 -9.73
C PHE A 111 4.71 -5.65 -9.18
N ASP A 112 4.96 -6.95 -9.23
CA ASP A 112 4.04 -7.98 -8.75
C ASP A 112 3.72 -7.77 -7.26
N CYS A 113 4.74 -7.55 -6.43
CA CYS A 113 4.57 -7.28 -5.02
C CYS A 113 3.88 -5.92 -4.77
N ALA A 114 4.28 -4.85 -5.47
CA ALA A 114 3.62 -3.54 -5.36
C ALA A 114 2.13 -3.63 -5.72
N TYR A 115 1.78 -4.38 -6.79
CA TYR A 115 0.41 -4.57 -7.23
C TYR A 115 -0.44 -5.29 -6.18
N VAL A 116 0.06 -6.41 -5.66
CA VAL A 116 -0.67 -7.22 -4.66
C VAL A 116 -0.80 -6.47 -3.35
N LEU A 117 0.27 -5.85 -2.85
CA LEU A 117 0.25 -5.09 -1.59
C LEU A 117 -0.58 -3.81 -1.72
N GLY A 118 -0.58 -3.17 -2.89
CA GLY A 118 -1.42 -2.01 -3.17
C GLY A 118 -2.91 -2.33 -3.15
N PHE A 119 -3.34 -3.31 -3.94
CA PHE A 119 -4.76 -3.66 -4.00
C PHE A 119 -5.20 -4.59 -2.85
N GLY A 120 -4.31 -5.39 -2.30
CA GLY A 120 -4.63 -6.26 -1.17
C GLY A 120 -4.56 -5.57 0.20
N GLY A 121 -3.55 -4.73 0.40
CA GLY A 121 -3.33 -4.04 1.66
C GLY A 121 -3.89 -2.62 1.68
N ALA A 122 -3.37 -1.75 0.78
CA ALA A 122 -3.70 -0.33 0.82
C ALA A 122 -5.18 -0.07 0.49
N LEU A 123 -5.77 -0.74 -0.50
CA LEU A 123 -7.19 -0.57 -0.80
C LEU A 123 -8.08 -1.03 0.36
N GLN A 124 -7.75 -2.16 0.98
CA GLN A 124 -8.49 -2.64 2.14
C GLN A 124 -8.38 -1.66 3.31
N ALA A 125 -7.19 -1.13 3.60
CA ALA A 125 -6.98 -0.14 4.65
C ALA A 125 -7.74 1.18 4.40
N MET A 126 -8.06 1.51 3.16
CA MET A 126 -8.91 2.66 2.83
C MET A 126 -10.40 2.38 3.03
N ILE A 127 -10.84 1.12 2.88
CA ILE A 127 -12.25 0.72 3.07
C ILE A 127 -12.54 0.47 4.55
N THR A 128 -11.63 -0.21 5.25
CA THR A 128 -11.74 -0.56 6.67
C THR A 128 -10.58 0.05 7.44
N VAL A 129 -10.56 1.39 7.52
CA VAL A 129 -9.44 2.14 8.09
C VAL A 129 -9.35 1.93 9.61
N ASP A 130 -8.14 1.67 10.08
CA ASP A 130 -7.78 1.75 11.49
C ASP A 130 -7.23 3.16 11.79
N LEU A 131 -7.97 3.92 12.57
CA LEU A 131 -7.59 5.27 13.01
C LEU A 131 -6.96 5.30 14.41
N THR A 132 -6.60 4.14 14.94
CA THR A 132 -5.92 4.04 16.23
C THR A 132 -4.61 4.83 16.20
N GLY A 133 -4.41 5.72 17.18
CA GLY A 133 -3.23 6.58 17.24
C GLY A 133 -3.26 7.80 16.32
N ILE A 134 -4.33 8.03 15.55
CA ILE A 134 -4.51 9.24 14.76
C ILE A 134 -5.29 10.28 15.58
N ASN A 135 -4.63 11.37 15.93
CA ASN A 135 -5.18 12.36 16.86
C ASN A 135 -5.63 13.64 16.17
N ASN A 136 -5.23 13.90 14.92
CA ASN A 136 -5.48 15.13 14.20
C ASN A 136 -5.77 14.91 12.70
N MET A 137 -6.25 15.99 12.03
CA MET A 137 -6.58 15.94 10.59
C MET A 137 -5.38 15.69 9.70
N ILE A 138 -4.20 16.16 10.08
CA ILE A 138 -2.97 15.98 9.29
C ILE A 138 -2.55 14.51 9.29
N GLY A 139 -2.62 13.84 10.45
CA GLY A 139 -2.37 12.41 10.56
C GLY A 139 -3.37 11.58 9.74
N SER A 140 -4.67 11.92 9.80
CA SER A 140 -5.68 11.26 8.97
C SER A 140 -5.44 11.49 7.46
N PHE A 141 -5.04 12.70 7.07
CA PHE A 141 -4.66 13.01 5.70
C PHE A 141 -3.40 12.24 5.26
N ALA A 142 -2.36 12.19 6.09
CA ALA A 142 -1.11 11.47 5.81
C ALA A 142 -1.38 9.97 5.61
N LEU A 143 -2.18 9.36 6.48
CA LEU A 143 -2.59 7.97 6.39
C LEU A 143 -3.34 7.67 5.08
N ASN A 144 -4.35 8.51 4.75
CA ASN A 144 -5.10 8.36 3.51
C ASN A 144 -4.21 8.56 2.28
N TRP A 145 -3.35 9.56 2.31
CA TRP A 145 -2.43 9.86 1.21
C TRP A 145 -1.45 8.69 0.97
N GLN A 146 -0.87 8.11 2.03
CA GLN A 146 0.03 6.96 1.90
C GLN A 146 -0.64 5.79 1.16
N HIS A 147 -1.83 5.38 1.61
CA HIS A 147 -2.55 4.28 0.98
C HIS A 147 -2.99 4.62 -0.45
N SER A 148 -3.43 5.84 -0.67
CA SER A 148 -3.88 6.33 -1.99
C SER A 148 -2.75 6.37 -3.01
N ILE A 149 -1.55 6.83 -2.62
CA ILE A 149 -0.42 6.96 -3.55
C ILE A 149 0.15 5.59 -3.94
N ILE A 150 0.07 4.58 -3.08
CA ILE A 150 0.44 3.21 -3.44
C ILE A 150 -0.40 2.75 -4.63
N ILE A 151 -1.72 2.90 -4.54
CA ILE A 151 -2.65 2.50 -5.60
C ILE A 151 -2.42 3.32 -6.86
N LEU A 152 -2.24 4.64 -6.72
CA LEU A 152 -1.98 5.54 -7.84
C LEU A 152 -0.70 5.17 -8.60
N ASN A 153 0.40 4.90 -7.88
CA ASN A 153 1.67 4.48 -8.45
C ASN A 153 1.54 3.15 -9.20
N VAL A 154 0.83 2.19 -8.64
CA VAL A 154 0.59 0.89 -9.28
C VAL A 154 -0.26 1.04 -10.54
N LEU A 155 -1.34 1.84 -10.50
CA LEU A 155 -2.16 2.14 -11.68
C LEU A 155 -1.34 2.84 -12.76
N TRP A 156 -0.45 3.76 -12.37
CA TRP A 156 0.47 4.42 -13.30
C TRP A 156 1.40 3.42 -13.99
N LEU A 157 1.97 2.46 -13.23
CA LEU A 157 2.80 1.39 -13.78
C LEU A 157 2.02 0.52 -14.79
N ILE A 158 0.75 0.22 -14.51
CA ILE A 158 -0.11 -0.57 -15.39
C ILE A 158 -0.42 0.19 -16.69
N PHE A 159 -0.86 1.45 -16.60
CA PHE A 159 -1.43 2.16 -17.74
C PHE A 159 -0.40 2.97 -18.53
N ALA A 160 0.61 3.55 -17.90
CA ALA A 160 1.64 4.33 -18.57
C ALA A 160 2.86 3.49 -19.00
N TYR A 161 3.26 2.51 -18.19
CA TYR A 161 4.40 1.63 -18.47
C TYR A 161 4.02 0.22 -18.96
N ASN A 162 2.72 -0.03 -19.11
CA ASN A 162 2.22 -1.30 -19.64
C ASN A 162 2.63 -2.54 -18.82
N LYS A 163 2.89 -2.36 -17.53
CA LYS A 163 3.21 -3.49 -16.63
C LYS A 163 1.99 -4.40 -16.51
N ARG A 164 2.24 -5.72 -16.47
CA ARG A 164 1.18 -6.73 -16.45
C ARG A 164 1.43 -7.73 -15.34
N PHE A 165 0.39 -7.98 -14.53
CA PHE A 165 0.42 -9.03 -13.53
C PHE A 165 0.11 -10.38 -14.19
N ASN A 166 0.83 -11.41 -13.84
CA ASN A 166 0.73 -12.74 -14.44
C ASN A 166 0.70 -13.84 -13.37
N LEU A 167 0.47 -15.09 -13.78
CA LEU A 167 0.37 -16.20 -12.83
C LEU A 167 1.66 -16.43 -12.02
N ARG A 168 2.83 -16.16 -12.60
CA ARG A 168 4.09 -16.20 -11.86
C ARG A 168 4.15 -15.10 -10.79
N GLY A 169 3.54 -13.95 -11.08
CA GLY A 169 3.40 -12.84 -10.13
C GLY A 169 2.56 -13.22 -8.92
N VAL A 170 1.50 -14.02 -9.11
CA VAL A 170 0.71 -14.58 -7.99
C VAL A 170 1.62 -15.33 -7.03
N LEU A 171 2.44 -16.26 -7.56
CA LEU A 171 3.36 -17.05 -6.74
C LEU A 171 4.46 -16.19 -6.11
N ASN A 172 5.04 -15.25 -6.87
CA ASN A 172 6.08 -14.35 -6.38
C ASN A 172 5.60 -13.53 -5.18
N ALA A 173 4.45 -12.88 -5.30
CA ALA A 173 3.90 -12.05 -4.24
C ALA A 173 3.50 -12.89 -3.02
N PHE A 174 2.85 -14.04 -3.24
CA PHE A 174 2.44 -14.93 -2.16
C PHE A 174 3.66 -15.47 -1.37
N ILE A 175 4.68 -15.96 -2.06
CA ILE A 175 5.91 -16.44 -1.43
C ILE A 175 6.62 -15.30 -0.69
N PHE A 176 6.72 -14.11 -1.31
CA PHE A 176 7.35 -12.96 -0.68
C PHE A 176 6.67 -12.59 0.64
N MET A 177 5.34 -12.52 0.66
CA MET A 177 4.58 -12.17 1.86
C MET A 177 4.81 -13.18 2.99
N ASN A 178 4.78 -14.47 2.67
CA ASN A 178 5.06 -15.54 3.62
C ASN A 178 6.50 -15.47 4.15
N LEU A 179 7.47 -15.23 3.29
CA LEU A 179 8.86 -15.08 3.72
C LEU A 179 9.08 -13.84 4.58
N ALA A 180 8.35 -12.74 4.33
CA ALA A 180 8.46 -11.51 5.10
C ALA A 180 7.94 -11.66 6.55
N ILE A 181 6.98 -12.54 6.78
CA ILE A 181 6.43 -12.81 8.12
C ILE A 181 7.52 -13.29 9.11
N PHE A 182 8.51 -14.07 8.66
CA PHE A 182 9.53 -14.61 9.55
C PHE A 182 10.42 -13.53 10.18
N PRO A 183 11.13 -12.67 9.43
CA PRO A 183 11.95 -11.62 10.04
C PRO A 183 11.10 -10.61 10.83
N VAL A 184 9.88 -10.29 10.35
CA VAL A 184 8.97 -9.39 11.07
C VAL A 184 8.47 -10.03 12.38
N GLY A 185 8.20 -11.33 12.41
CA GLY A 185 7.86 -12.06 13.63
C GLY A 185 8.96 -12.00 14.68
N ILE A 186 10.23 -12.14 14.27
CA ILE A 186 11.40 -11.98 15.14
C ILE A 186 11.45 -10.55 15.72
N ILE A 187 11.27 -9.54 14.89
CA ILE A 187 11.23 -8.13 15.31
C ILE A 187 10.09 -7.87 16.28
N ASN A 188 8.88 -8.37 15.98
CA ASN A 188 7.72 -8.27 16.88
C ASN A 188 8.00 -8.85 18.26
N TYR A 189 8.66 -10.01 18.31
CA TYR A 189 9.01 -10.65 19.57
C TYR A 189 9.94 -9.78 20.42
N PHE A 190 11.01 -9.23 19.82
CA PHE A 190 11.98 -8.42 20.57
C PHE A 190 11.45 -7.03 20.94
N LEU A 191 10.57 -6.45 20.14
CA LEU A 191 10.02 -5.11 20.37
C LEU A 191 8.66 -5.11 21.07
N SER A 192 8.09 -6.28 21.40
CA SER A 192 6.69 -6.42 21.84
C SER A 192 5.73 -5.70 20.88
N ALA A 193 5.99 -5.80 19.57
CA ALA A 193 5.26 -5.14 18.50
C ALA A 193 4.22 -6.08 17.85
N ASN A 194 3.39 -5.53 16.95
CA ASN A 194 2.42 -6.29 16.19
C ASN A 194 2.42 -5.90 14.70
N TYR A 195 3.60 -5.76 14.10
CA TYR A 195 3.72 -5.50 12.67
C TYR A 195 3.11 -6.64 11.86
N MET A 196 2.46 -6.29 10.74
CA MET A 196 1.70 -7.20 9.87
C MET A 196 0.54 -7.92 10.59
N PHE A 197 0.19 -7.49 11.81
CA PHE A 197 -0.85 -8.10 12.65
C PHE A 197 -0.70 -9.61 12.84
N ILE A 198 0.54 -10.11 12.92
CA ILE A 198 0.82 -11.54 13.08
C ILE A 198 0.76 -12.02 14.53
N CYS A 199 0.76 -11.13 15.52
CA CYS A 199 0.66 -11.49 16.93
C CYS A 199 -0.77 -11.38 17.47
N SER A 200 -1.55 -10.39 16.95
CA SER A 200 -2.96 -10.19 17.27
C SER A 200 -3.67 -9.50 16.09
N PRO A 201 -5.00 -9.74 15.92
CA PRO A 201 -5.74 -9.09 14.84
C PRO A 201 -5.79 -7.56 15.02
N PRO A 202 -5.93 -6.78 13.93
CA PRO A 202 -6.17 -5.35 14.03
C PRO A 202 -7.51 -5.05 14.71
N ASN A 203 -7.61 -3.89 15.36
CA ASN A 203 -8.84 -3.46 16.03
C ASN A 203 -9.82 -2.83 15.01
N VAL A 204 -10.28 -3.62 14.06
CA VAL A 204 -11.20 -3.19 13.00
C VAL A 204 -12.33 -4.21 12.85
N ASN A 205 -13.53 -3.72 12.50
CA ASN A 205 -14.64 -4.61 12.17
C ASN A 205 -14.45 -5.18 10.74
N ASN A 206 -13.76 -6.30 10.64
CA ASN A 206 -13.48 -6.97 9.38
C ASN A 206 -14.02 -8.41 9.44
N PRO A 207 -14.99 -8.78 8.59
CA PRO A 207 -15.61 -10.10 8.58
C PRO A 207 -14.64 -11.25 8.19
N LEU A 208 -13.45 -10.93 7.70
CA LEU A 208 -12.41 -11.92 7.36
C LEU A 208 -11.54 -12.29 8.55
N LEU A 209 -11.62 -11.55 9.67
CA LEU A 209 -10.92 -11.87 10.91
C LEU A 209 -11.74 -12.89 11.73
N ILE A 210 -11.58 -14.15 11.41
CA ILE A 210 -12.36 -15.25 12.00
C ILE A 210 -11.46 -16.05 12.94
N GLY A 211 -11.90 -16.17 14.21
CA GLY A 211 -11.21 -16.94 15.25
C GLY A 211 -10.04 -16.19 15.91
N ASP A 212 -9.50 -16.84 16.95
CA ASP A 212 -8.38 -16.32 17.72
C ASP A 212 -7.03 -16.68 17.09
N TRP A 213 -5.95 -16.13 17.65
CA TRP A 213 -4.59 -16.52 17.25
C TRP A 213 -4.33 -18.02 17.56
N PRO A 214 -3.73 -18.78 16.64
CA PRO A 214 -3.26 -18.43 15.31
C PRO A 214 -4.29 -18.67 14.19
N ILE A 215 -5.53 -19.04 14.50
CA ILE A 215 -6.55 -19.49 13.53
C ILE A 215 -6.86 -18.40 12.49
N TYR A 216 -7.04 -17.15 12.94
CA TYR A 216 -7.31 -16.04 12.01
C TYR A 216 -6.21 -15.87 10.96
N LEU A 217 -4.92 -16.14 11.29
CA LEU A 217 -3.82 -16.05 10.33
C LEU A 217 -3.92 -17.12 9.25
N ILE A 218 -4.27 -18.35 9.63
CA ILE A 218 -4.43 -19.46 8.69
C ILE A 218 -5.60 -19.18 7.72
N ILE A 219 -6.69 -18.63 8.26
CA ILE A 219 -7.85 -18.25 7.44
C ILE A 219 -7.50 -17.10 6.52
N LEU A 220 -6.82 -16.05 7.02
CA LEU A 220 -6.37 -14.93 6.21
C LEU A 220 -5.42 -15.35 5.10
N GLU A 221 -4.51 -16.28 5.36
CA GLU A 221 -3.56 -16.82 4.38
C GLU A 221 -4.31 -17.44 3.19
N PHE A 222 -5.31 -18.27 3.46
CA PHE A 222 -6.13 -18.91 2.43
C PHE A 222 -6.98 -17.87 1.67
N VAL A 223 -7.66 -16.98 2.38
CA VAL A 223 -8.48 -15.91 1.79
C VAL A 223 -7.62 -14.99 0.93
N TYR A 224 -6.43 -14.64 1.41
CA TYR A 224 -5.52 -13.75 0.69
C TYR A 224 -4.96 -14.40 -0.58
N PHE A 225 -4.65 -15.70 -0.54
CA PHE A 225 -4.27 -16.42 -1.75
C PHE A 225 -5.37 -16.39 -2.81
N LEU A 226 -6.63 -16.64 -2.42
CA LEU A 226 -7.77 -16.53 -3.33
C LEU A 226 -7.93 -15.11 -3.87
N TYR A 227 -7.73 -14.11 -3.02
CA TYR A 227 -7.78 -12.70 -3.41
C TYR A 227 -6.71 -12.36 -4.46
N ILE A 228 -5.47 -12.82 -4.31
CA ILE A 228 -4.41 -12.62 -5.31
C ILE A 228 -4.79 -13.27 -6.65
N LEU A 229 -5.44 -14.43 -6.63
CA LEU A 229 -5.97 -15.05 -7.85
C LEU A 229 -7.06 -14.19 -8.51
N ILE A 230 -7.93 -13.57 -7.73
CA ILE A 230 -8.94 -12.62 -8.23
C ILE A 230 -8.25 -11.40 -8.88
N LEU A 231 -7.21 -10.85 -8.26
CA LEU A 231 -6.43 -9.75 -8.82
C LEU A 231 -5.75 -10.12 -10.16
N TYR A 232 -5.49 -11.39 -10.42
CA TYR A 232 -4.96 -11.85 -11.70
C TYR A 232 -6.01 -11.89 -12.83
N LEU A 233 -7.30 -12.04 -12.50
CA LEU A 233 -8.36 -12.24 -13.52
C LEU A 233 -8.44 -11.10 -14.56
N PRO A 234 -8.36 -9.80 -14.23
CA PRO A 234 -8.39 -8.73 -15.22
C PRO A 234 -7.32 -8.89 -16.31
N PHE A 235 -6.11 -9.26 -15.91
CA PHE A 235 -5.00 -9.45 -16.85
C PHE A 235 -5.16 -10.70 -17.70
N LYS A 236 -5.70 -11.78 -17.14
CA LYS A 236 -6.01 -13.01 -17.88
C LYS A 236 -7.07 -12.77 -18.95
N LEU A 237 -8.10 -11.98 -18.62
CA LEU A 237 -9.20 -11.70 -19.55
C LEU A 237 -8.77 -10.75 -20.69
N LEU A 238 -7.90 -9.79 -20.39
CA LEU A 238 -7.37 -8.86 -21.39
C LEU A 238 -6.35 -9.49 -22.34
N HIS A 239 -5.69 -10.60 -21.94
CA HIS A 239 -4.76 -11.32 -22.82
C HIS A 239 -5.44 -12.20 -23.89
N LYS A 240 -6.75 -12.38 -23.83
CA LYS A 240 -7.51 -13.18 -24.82
C LYS A 240 -7.97 -12.39 -26.07
N LYS A 241 -7.57 -11.14 -26.18
CA LYS A 241 -7.81 -10.28 -27.35
C LYS A 241 -6.46 -9.88 -27.96
#